data_a950d17dd52dc94164ed342e2ecebcc8
#
_entry.id   a950d17dd52dc94164ed342e2ecebcc8
#
_cell.length_a   1.000
_cell.length_b   1.000
_cell.length_c   1.000
_cell.angle_alpha   90.00
_cell.angle_beta   90.00
_cell.angle_gamma   90.00
#
_symmetry.space_group_name_H-M   'P 1'
#
loop_
_entity.id
_entity.type
_entity.pdbx_description
1 polymer ?
#
loop_
_entity_poly.entity_id
_entity_poly.type
_entity_poly.pdbx_seq_one_letter_code
_entity_poly.pdbx_strand_id
1 'polypeptide(L)'
;MNKYFNKLNDFIFSALKSGEILKTSMWGENSQFIRINNAKVRQTGIVNDLSYSMTLIYNKRQTSQALTITGLLENDKEKLIKVLNKLRLDITQIPEDPFIVYPKSNESSEEKFKGNLLPVDDTIKMLMPAMQGVDLTGLWSSGDIYTGVANSKGQKHWFETESFSLDYSIITKDKKMVKDCFAGTHWNQSEYENYISSSKKKLELMEKESIKIKPGKYKAYIAPAGVS
;
A
#
# COMPACT_ATOMS: atom_id res chain seq x y z
N MET A 1 -9.45 13.19 -0.69
CA MET A 1 -9.98 11.99 -1.37
C MET A 1 -11.30 11.47 -0.78
N ASN A 2 -11.54 11.54 0.53
CA ASN A 2 -12.77 11.05 1.18
C ASN A 2 -14.08 11.56 0.53
N LYS A 3 -14.20 12.88 0.31
CA LYS A 3 -15.40 13.45 -0.35
C LYS A 3 -15.65 12.89 -1.75
N TYR A 4 -14.58 12.55 -2.47
CA TYR A 4 -14.68 11.96 -3.80
C TYR A 4 -15.19 10.52 -3.73
N PHE A 5 -14.62 9.69 -2.83
CA PHE A 5 -15.08 8.34 -2.57
C PHE A 5 -16.56 8.30 -2.18
N ASN A 6 -16.99 9.20 -1.30
CA ASN A 6 -18.40 9.30 -0.90
C ASN A 6 -19.33 9.64 -2.08
N LYS A 7 -18.96 10.59 -2.95
CA LYS A 7 -19.75 10.94 -4.14
C LYS A 7 -19.90 9.75 -5.12
N LEU A 8 -18.84 8.96 -5.30
CA LEU A 8 -18.91 7.75 -6.11
C LEU A 8 -19.84 6.70 -5.49
N ASN A 9 -19.73 6.49 -4.17
CA ASN A 9 -20.59 5.56 -3.44
C ASN A 9 -22.06 5.97 -3.47
N ASP A 10 -22.36 7.21 -3.17
CA ASP A 10 -23.75 7.72 -3.19
C ASP A 10 -24.37 7.53 -4.57
N PHE A 11 -23.62 7.81 -5.63
CA PHE A 11 -24.06 7.60 -7.01
C PHE A 11 -24.30 6.11 -7.32
N ILE A 12 -23.32 5.25 -7.06
CA ILE A 12 -23.44 3.84 -7.49
C ILE A 12 -24.45 3.06 -6.63
N PHE A 13 -24.61 3.42 -5.35
CA PHE A 13 -25.63 2.83 -4.49
C PHE A 13 -27.05 3.23 -4.90
N SER A 14 -27.25 4.45 -5.42
CA SER A 14 -28.55 4.88 -5.95
C SER A 14 -28.96 4.10 -7.21
N ALA A 15 -28.02 3.51 -7.94
CA ALA A 15 -28.25 2.72 -9.13
C ALA A 15 -28.58 1.23 -8.87
N LEU A 16 -28.62 0.80 -7.61
CA LEU A 16 -28.90 -0.58 -7.23
C LEU A 16 -30.37 -0.93 -7.42
N LYS A 17 -30.62 -2.17 -7.81
CA LYS A 17 -31.95 -2.77 -7.89
C LYS A 17 -32.35 -3.41 -6.56
N SER A 18 -33.64 -3.70 -6.40
CA SER A 18 -34.18 -4.39 -5.22
C SER A 18 -33.45 -5.72 -5.00
N GLY A 19 -33.03 -5.97 -3.75
CA GLY A 19 -32.32 -7.18 -3.35
C GLY A 19 -30.79 -7.17 -3.62
N GLU A 20 -30.28 -6.20 -4.39
CA GLU A 20 -28.83 -6.04 -4.58
C GLU A 20 -28.18 -5.40 -3.36
N ILE A 21 -27.01 -5.92 -2.99
CA ILE A 21 -26.11 -5.30 -2.00
C ILE A 21 -24.76 -5.09 -2.67
N LEU A 22 -24.20 -3.90 -2.55
CA LEU A 22 -22.90 -3.57 -3.08
C LEU A 22 -21.94 -3.22 -1.95
N LYS A 23 -20.78 -3.86 -1.96
CA LYS A 23 -19.61 -3.45 -1.18
C LYS A 23 -18.63 -2.76 -2.11
N THR A 24 -18.02 -1.70 -1.64
CA THR A 24 -17.02 -0.95 -2.41
C THR A 24 -15.77 -0.74 -1.59
N SER A 25 -14.63 -0.70 -2.25
CA SER A 25 -13.38 -0.25 -1.63
C SER A 25 -12.63 0.67 -2.59
N MET A 26 -11.89 1.61 -2.02
CA MET A 26 -10.96 2.46 -2.75
C MET A 26 -9.60 2.36 -2.08
N TRP A 27 -8.58 2.20 -2.88
CA TRP A 27 -7.19 2.36 -2.49
C TRP A 27 -6.54 3.36 -3.43
N GLY A 28 -5.63 4.18 -2.89
CA GLY A 28 -4.90 5.10 -3.71
C GLY A 28 -3.70 5.68 -3.02
N GLU A 29 -2.83 6.26 -3.82
CA GLU A 29 -1.66 6.97 -3.36
C GLU A 29 -1.41 8.23 -4.19
N ASN A 30 -0.79 9.22 -3.54
CA ASN A 30 -0.13 10.35 -4.18
C ASN A 30 1.26 10.44 -3.57
N SER A 31 2.23 9.80 -4.22
CA SER A 31 3.54 9.58 -3.65
C SER A 31 4.65 9.88 -4.66
N GLN A 32 5.85 10.14 -4.13
CA GLN A 32 7.09 10.09 -4.90
C GLN A 32 7.78 8.75 -4.68
N PHE A 33 8.53 8.30 -5.69
CA PHE A 33 9.47 7.21 -5.50
C PHE A 33 10.87 7.55 -6.04
N ILE A 34 11.88 6.92 -5.44
CA ILE A 34 13.27 6.99 -5.88
C ILE A 34 13.84 5.58 -5.89
N ARG A 35 14.20 5.09 -7.07
CA ARG A 35 14.96 3.84 -7.21
C ARG A 35 16.46 4.14 -7.09
N ILE A 36 17.11 3.39 -6.23
CA ILE A 36 18.52 3.54 -5.90
C ILE A 36 19.24 2.25 -6.28
N ASN A 37 20.41 2.37 -6.89
CA ASN A 37 21.28 1.23 -7.19
C ASN A 37 22.75 1.68 -7.07
N ASN A 38 23.55 0.87 -6.37
CA ASN A 38 24.96 1.18 -6.07
C ASN A 38 25.10 2.58 -5.45
N ALA A 39 24.26 2.88 -4.43
CA ALA A 39 24.16 4.17 -3.76
C ALA A 39 24.04 5.39 -4.73
N LYS A 40 23.38 5.20 -5.88
CA LYS A 40 23.10 6.24 -6.88
C LYS A 40 21.65 6.21 -7.28
N VAL A 41 21.07 7.39 -7.51
CA VAL A 41 19.72 7.51 -8.04
C VAL A 41 19.66 6.94 -9.46
N ARG A 42 18.75 6.01 -9.70
CA ARG A 42 18.50 5.40 -11.01
C ARG A 42 17.28 5.95 -11.70
N GLN A 43 16.23 6.21 -10.92
CA GLN A 43 14.96 6.70 -11.42
C GLN A 43 14.21 7.41 -10.30
N THR A 44 13.53 8.48 -10.65
CA THR A 44 12.56 9.15 -9.78
C THR A 44 11.23 9.25 -10.49
N GLY A 45 10.15 9.38 -9.73
CA GLY A 45 8.84 9.62 -10.30
C GLY A 45 7.81 9.99 -9.23
N ILE A 46 6.69 10.49 -9.72
CA ILE A 46 5.48 10.73 -8.92
C ILE A 46 4.47 9.68 -9.33
N VAL A 47 3.83 9.09 -8.34
CA VAL A 47 2.72 8.14 -8.52
C VAL A 47 1.44 8.82 -8.04
N ASN A 48 0.43 8.80 -8.88
CA ASN A 48 -0.93 9.19 -8.53
C ASN A 48 -1.84 8.08 -9.05
N ASP A 49 -2.13 7.12 -8.20
CA ASP A 49 -2.93 5.96 -8.57
C ASP A 49 -4.17 5.85 -7.68
N LEU A 50 -5.29 5.52 -8.29
CA LEU A 50 -6.58 5.35 -7.64
C LEU A 50 -7.26 4.10 -8.18
N SER A 51 -7.43 3.11 -7.34
CA SER A 51 -8.16 1.87 -7.63
C SER A 51 -9.48 1.86 -6.88
N TYR A 52 -10.54 1.44 -7.54
CA TYR A 52 -11.86 1.29 -6.96
C TYR A 52 -12.37 -0.13 -7.24
N SER A 53 -12.82 -0.83 -6.22
CA SER A 53 -13.36 -2.18 -6.36
C SER A 53 -14.83 -2.22 -5.97
N MET A 54 -15.61 -3.00 -6.70
CA MET A 54 -17.02 -3.25 -6.46
C MET A 54 -17.25 -4.75 -6.29
N THR A 55 -17.96 -5.14 -5.22
CA THR A 55 -18.44 -6.50 -5.00
C THR A 55 -19.95 -6.50 -4.92
N LEU A 56 -20.61 -7.05 -5.93
CA LEU A 56 -22.05 -7.22 -5.97
C LEU A 56 -22.44 -8.53 -5.26
N ILE A 57 -23.41 -8.44 -4.37
CA ILE A 57 -24.04 -9.58 -3.71
C ILE A 57 -25.51 -9.61 -4.08
N TYR A 58 -25.98 -10.73 -4.62
CA TYR A 58 -27.38 -10.95 -4.99
C TYR A 58 -27.72 -12.44 -4.96
N ASN A 59 -28.84 -12.82 -4.35
CA ASN A 59 -29.33 -14.20 -4.31
C ASN A 59 -28.24 -15.23 -3.91
N LYS A 60 -27.62 -15.02 -2.76
CA LYS A 60 -26.53 -15.89 -2.24
C LYS A 60 -25.34 -16.06 -3.20
N ARG A 61 -25.13 -15.14 -4.10
CA ARG A 61 -23.98 -15.09 -5.01
C ARG A 61 -23.21 -13.80 -4.81
N GLN A 62 -21.91 -13.83 -5.06
CA GLN A 62 -21.11 -12.61 -5.07
C GLN A 62 -20.09 -12.64 -6.21
N THR A 63 -19.84 -11.48 -6.80
CA THR A 63 -18.80 -11.29 -7.80
C THR A 63 -18.17 -9.90 -7.64
N SER A 64 -16.92 -9.76 -8.02
CA SER A 64 -16.15 -8.54 -7.81
C SER A 64 -15.44 -8.11 -9.07
N GLN A 65 -15.27 -6.81 -9.22
CA GLN A 65 -14.37 -6.24 -10.22
C GLN A 65 -13.71 -4.98 -9.69
N ALA A 66 -12.39 -4.86 -9.89
CA ALA A 66 -11.63 -3.64 -9.66
C ALA A 66 -11.45 -2.88 -10.97
N LEU A 67 -11.31 -1.56 -10.86
CA LEU A 67 -11.04 -0.65 -11.96
C LEU A 67 -10.17 0.51 -11.49
N THR A 68 -9.33 1.03 -12.39
CA THR A 68 -8.61 2.28 -12.17
C THR A 68 -9.57 3.44 -12.44
N ILE A 69 -9.64 4.37 -11.49
CA ILE A 69 -10.43 5.60 -11.60
C ILE A 69 -9.51 6.80 -11.86
N THR A 70 -10.06 7.83 -12.48
CA THR A 70 -9.29 8.97 -13.01
C THR A 70 -9.27 10.18 -12.08
N GLY A 71 -10.14 10.20 -11.07
CA GLY A 71 -10.38 11.39 -10.26
C GLY A 71 -11.36 12.40 -10.92
N LEU A 72 -11.82 12.13 -12.14
CA LEU A 72 -12.82 12.93 -12.85
C LEU A 72 -14.20 12.30 -12.65
N LEU A 73 -15.02 12.95 -11.83
CA LEU A 73 -16.25 12.37 -11.28
C LEU A 73 -17.19 11.80 -12.35
N GLU A 74 -17.45 12.54 -13.42
CA GLU A 74 -18.42 12.11 -14.44
C GLU A 74 -17.87 10.93 -15.27
N ASN A 75 -16.60 10.94 -15.62
CA ASN A 75 -15.96 9.83 -16.33
C ASN A 75 -15.98 8.55 -15.49
N ASP A 76 -15.73 8.69 -14.20
CA ASP A 76 -15.67 7.54 -13.31
C ASP A 76 -17.07 7.00 -12.99
N LYS A 77 -18.09 7.85 -12.87
CA LYS A 77 -19.49 7.42 -12.77
C LYS A 77 -19.92 6.54 -13.97
N GLU A 78 -19.57 6.94 -15.19
CA GLU A 78 -19.86 6.13 -16.39
C GLU A 78 -19.18 4.76 -16.32
N LYS A 79 -17.91 4.72 -15.90
CA LYS A 79 -17.18 3.45 -15.72
C LYS A 79 -17.85 2.57 -14.67
N LEU A 80 -18.25 3.14 -13.52
CA LEU A 80 -18.90 2.40 -12.44
C LEU A 80 -20.22 1.75 -12.91
N ILE A 81 -21.05 2.46 -13.68
CA ILE A 81 -22.29 1.88 -14.26
C ILE A 81 -21.98 0.73 -15.20
N LYS A 82 -20.97 0.87 -16.07
CA LYS A 82 -20.56 -0.22 -16.98
C LYS A 82 -20.12 -1.46 -16.18
N VAL A 83 -19.33 -1.27 -15.13
CA VAL A 83 -18.87 -2.36 -14.25
C VAL A 83 -20.05 -2.97 -13.48
N LEU A 84 -20.96 -2.17 -12.92
CA LEU A 84 -22.15 -2.70 -12.22
C LEU A 84 -23.02 -3.56 -13.15
N ASN A 85 -23.24 -3.12 -14.38
CA ASN A 85 -24.01 -3.89 -15.35
C ASN A 85 -23.30 -5.20 -15.74
N LYS A 86 -21.97 -5.18 -15.86
CA LYS A 86 -21.19 -6.40 -16.07
C LYS A 86 -21.31 -7.37 -14.89
N LEU A 87 -21.17 -6.88 -13.65
CA LEU A 87 -21.33 -7.70 -12.44
C LEU A 87 -22.73 -8.34 -12.37
N ARG A 88 -23.78 -7.64 -12.83
CA ARG A 88 -25.16 -8.17 -12.93
C ARG A 88 -25.28 -9.33 -13.92
N LEU A 89 -24.53 -9.30 -15.01
CA LEU A 89 -24.48 -10.41 -15.96
C LEU A 89 -23.67 -11.59 -15.39
N ASP A 90 -22.49 -11.31 -14.86
CA ASP A 90 -21.58 -12.33 -14.36
C ASP A 90 -22.17 -13.10 -13.17
N ILE A 91 -22.88 -12.42 -12.26
CA ILE A 91 -23.43 -13.02 -11.04
C ILE A 91 -24.46 -14.10 -11.30
N THR A 92 -25.15 -14.04 -12.44
CA THR A 92 -26.15 -15.06 -12.83
C THR A 92 -25.52 -16.40 -13.20
N GLN A 93 -24.23 -16.40 -13.53
CA GLN A 93 -23.48 -17.58 -13.97
C GLN A 93 -22.67 -18.25 -12.84
N ILE A 94 -22.64 -17.61 -11.67
CA ILE A 94 -21.87 -18.09 -10.50
C ILE A 94 -22.77 -18.99 -9.63
N PRO A 95 -22.28 -20.11 -9.10
CA PRO A 95 -23.03 -20.93 -8.17
C PRO A 95 -23.36 -20.17 -6.87
N GLU A 96 -24.41 -20.63 -6.18
CA GLU A 96 -24.73 -20.07 -4.86
C GLU A 96 -23.64 -20.45 -3.84
N ASP A 97 -23.30 -19.49 -3.00
CA ASP A 97 -22.41 -19.66 -1.85
C ASP A 97 -23.24 -19.62 -0.56
N PRO A 98 -23.45 -20.78 0.13
CA PRO A 98 -24.24 -20.83 1.36
C PRO A 98 -23.57 -20.09 2.54
N PHE A 99 -22.30 -19.75 2.43
CA PHE A 99 -21.51 -19.09 3.48
C PHE A 99 -21.39 -17.58 3.31
N ILE A 100 -22.08 -16.95 2.36
CA ILE A 100 -22.04 -15.48 2.19
C ILE A 100 -22.46 -14.79 3.47
N VAL A 101 -21.60 -13.88 3.94
CA VAL A 101 -21.89 -12.97 5.03
C VAL A 101 -22.40 -11.65 4.48
N TYR A 102 -23.65 -11.32 4.81
CA TYR A 102 -24.26 -10.06 4.43
C TYR A 102 -23.85 -8.95 5.44
N PRO A 103 -23.51 -7.74 4.95
CA PRO A 103 -23.24 -6.61 5.84
C PRO A 103 -24.46 -6.29 6.73
N LYS A 104 -24.24 -6.18 8.03
CA LYS A 104 -25.30 -5.91 9.01
C LYS A 104 -25.11 -4.57 9.76
N SER A 105 -23.89 -4.01 9.73
CA SER A 105 -23.56 -2.76 10.40
C SER A 105 -23.74 -1.57 9.45
N ASN A 106 -24.10 -0.42 10.03
CA ASN A 106 -24.09 0.89 9.41
C ASN A 106 -23.09 1.84 10.08
N GLU A 107 -22.15 1.30 10.86
CA GLU A 107 -21.11 2.08 11.52
C GLU A 107 -20.18 2.74 10.52
N SER A 108 -19.67 3.90 10.88
CA SER A 108 -18.76 4.68 10.04
C SER A 108 -17.60 5.21 10.85
N SER A 109 -16.44 5.33 10.23
CA SER A 109 -15.27 5.98 10.83
C SER A 109 -14.52 6.80 9.79
N GLU A 110 -13.85 7.85 10.26
CA GLU A 110 -12.93 8.63 9.44
C GLU A 110 -11.68 8.91 10.27
N GLU A 111 -10.54 8.43 9.78
CA GLU A 111 -9.25 8.62 10.43
C GLU A 111 -8.27 9.24 9.44
N LYS A 112 -7.59 10.30 9.87
CA LYS A 112 -6.58 11.01 9.10
C LYS A 112 -5.36 11.27 9.96
N PHE A 113 -4.22 10.80 9.48
CA PHE A 113 -2.93 10.97 10.14
C PHE A 113 -2.00 11.78 9.24
N LYS A 114 -1.72 13.00 9.65
CA LYS A 114 -0.74 13.83 8.95
C LYS A 114 0.66 13.47 9.42
N GLY A 115 1.55 13.24 8.47
CA GLY A 115 2.96 13.01 8.71
C GLY A 115 3.77 14.31 8.72
N ASN A 116 5.07 14.12 8.98
CA ASN A 116 6.09 15.14 8.71
C ASN A 116 7.14 14.50 7.80
N LEU A 117 6.87 14.55 6.50
CA LEU A 117 7.69 13.88 5.48
C LEU A 117 8.79 14.80 4.96
N LEU A 118 9.82 14.23 4.32
CA LEU A 118 10.79 15.01 3.57
C LEU A 118 10.10 15.69 2.37
N PRO A 119 10.36 17.00 2.15
CA PRO A 119 9.96 17.63 0.91
C PRO A 119 10.56 16.94 -0.31
N VAL A 120 9.80 16.86 -1.39
CA VAL A 120 10.22 16.17 -2.64
C VAL A 120 11.58 16.64 -3.12
N ASP A 121 11.81 17.96 -3.12
CA ASP A 121 13.04 18.59 -3.63
C ASP A 121 14.27 18.35 -2.73
N ASP A 122 14.06 18.08 -1.44
CA ASP A 122 15.13 17.82 -0.48
C ASP A 122 15.45 16.32 -0.32
N THR A 123 14.56 15.44 -0.76
CA THR A 123 14.65 14.00 -0.46
C THR A 123 15.99 13.39 -0.90
N ILE A 124 16.43 13.64 -2.13
CA ILE A 124 17.71 13.09 -2.64
C ILE A 124 18.88 13.61 -1.82
N LYS A 125 18.90 14.92 -1.54
CA LYS A 125 19.96 15.57 -0.77
C LYS A 125 20.09 15.01 0.65
N MET A 126 18.96 14.66 1.27
CA MET A 126 18.93 14.13 2.64
C MET A 126 19.23 12.63 2.72
N LEU A 127 18.84 11.85 1.69
CA LEU A 127 19.04 10.40 1.68
C LEU A 127 20.47 9.99 1.28
N MET A 128 20.99 10.55 0.19
CA MET A 128 22.16 10.02 -0.49
C MET A 128 23.47 10.05 0.30
N PRO A 129 23.77 11.06 1.16
CA PRO A 129 25.03 11.09 1.90
C PRO A 129 25.25 9.87 2.79
N ALA A 130 24.23 9.44 3.53
CA ALA A 130 24.33 8.29 4.43
C ALA A 130 24.57 6.96 3.69
N MET A 131 24.15 6.85 2.42
CA MET A 131 24.29 5.64 1.61
C MET A 131 25.69 5.45 1.00
N GLN A 132 26.53 6.48 1.02
CA GLN A 132 27.83 6.42 0.37
C GLN A 132 28.79 5.38 1.00
N GLY A 133 29.72 4.84 0.20
CA GLY A 133 30.74 3.89 0.63
C GLY A 133 30.31 2.41 0.65
N VAL A 134 29.08 2.10 0.24
CA VAL A 134 28.55 0.72 0.14
C VAL A 134 27.75 0.53 -1.15
N ASP A 135 27.64 -0.71 -1.62
CA ASP A 135 26.72 -1.07 -2.70
C ASP A 135 25.31 -1.22 -2.12
N LEU A 136 24.55 -0.11 -2.10
CA LEU A 136 23.18 -0.06 -1.63
C LEU A 136 22.22 -0.01 -2.82
N THR A 137 21.28 -0.93 -2.83
CA THR A 137 20.15 -0.96 -3.77
C THR A 137 18.84 -0.90 -3.00
N GLY A 138 17.91 -0.06 -3.44
CA GLY A 138 16.66 0.12 -2.71
C GLY A 138 15.63 0.96 -3.44
N LEU A 139 14.47 1.05 -2.78
CA LEU A 139 13.35 1.87 -3.21
C LEU A 139 12.90 2.75 -2.05
N TRP A 140 12.92 4.04 -2.28
CA TRP A 140 12.25 5.03 -1.44
C TRP A 140 10.87 5.30 -1.98
N SER A 141 9.87 5.38 -1.10
CA SER A 141 8.53 5.86 -1.41
C SER A 141 8.06 6.78 -0.28
N SER A 142 7.37 7.87 -0.62
CA SER A 142 6.88 8.83 0.37
C SER A 142 5.70 9.61 -0.18
N GLY A 143 4.63 9.74 0.59
CA GLY A 143 3.44 10.50 0.22
C GLY A 143 2.18 10.09 0.94
N ASP A 144 1.05 10.46 0.36
CA ASP A 144 -0.28 10.16 0.86
C ASP A 144 -0.72 8.76 0.45
N ILE A 145 -1.34 8.04 1.39
CA ILE A 145 -2.01 6.76 1.17
C ILE A 145 -3.46 6.88 1.59
N TYR A 146 -4.36 6.41 0.74
CA TYR A 146 -5.81 6.47 0.96
C TYR A 146 -6.41 5.07 0.96
N THR A 147 -7.27 4.79 1.91
CA THR A 147 -8.07 3.56 1.93
C THR A 147 -9.49 3.87 2.35
N GLY A 148 -10.45 3.43 1.56
CA GLY A 148 -11.86 3.57 1.88
C GLY A 148 -12.60 2.26 1.67
N VAL A 149 -13.55 1.95 2.54
CA VAL A 149 -14.51 0.86 2.35
C VAL A 149 -15.91 1.35 2.67
N ALA A 150 -16.89 0.91 1.88
CA ALA A 150 -18.28 1.23 2.11
C ALA A 150 -19.20 0.09 1.65
N ASN A 151 -20.45 0.14 2.09
CA ASN A 151 -21.48 -0.74 1.55
C ASN A 151 -22.84 -0.04 1.42
N SER A 152 -23.73 -0.60 0.62
CA SER A 152 -25.05 -0.05 0.39
C SER A 152 -26.03 -0.17 1.56
N LYS A 153 -25.57 -0.70 2.72
CA LYS A 153 -26.34 -0.77 3.98
C LYS A 153 -25.95 0.34 4.97
N GLY A 154 -25.10 1.29 4.53
CA GLY A 154 -24.78 2.50 5.28
C GLY A 154 -23.39 2.53 5.92
N GLN A 155 -22.64 1.43 5.89
CA GLN A 155 -21.29 1.41 6.44
C GLN A 155 -20.33 2.19 5.54
N LYS A 156 -19.50 3.05 6.16
CA LYS A 156 -18.49 3.86 5.48
C LYS A 156 -17.29 4.04 6.40
N HIS A 157 -16.12 3.58 5.96
CA HIS A 157 -14.86 3.77 6.67
C HIS A 157 -13.84 4.42 5.75
N TRP A 158 -13.12 5.39 6.27
CA TRP A 158 -12.05 6.09 5.57
C TRP A 158 -10.81 6.17 6.43
N PHE A 159 -9.68 5.85 5.83
CA PHE A 159 -8.36 6.00 6.41
C PHE A 159 -7.45 6.75 5.43
N GLU A 160 -6.71 7.72 5.94
CA GLU A 160 -5.77 8.53 5.18
C GLU A 160 -4.52 8.76 6.03
N THR A 161 -3.35 8.49 5.48
CA THR A 161 -2.09 8.72 6.18
C THR A 161 -1.01 9.21 5.23
N GLU A 162 -0.11 10.03 5.74
CA GLU A 162 1.16 10.38 5.10
C GLU A 162 2.25 9.49 5.68
N SER A 163 3.00 8.81 4.83
CA SER A 163 4.05 7.89 5.26
C SER A 163 5.21 7.82 4.27
N PHE A 164 6.34 7.32 4.74
CA PHE A 164 7.50 7.01 3.91
C PHE A 164 8.02 5.61 4.22
N SER A 165 8.70 5.03 3.23
CA SER A 165 9.49 3.81 3.41
C SER A 165 10.72 3.84 2.52
N LEU A 166 11.84 3.34 3.05
CA LEU A 166 13.04 2.98 2.33
C LEU A 166 13.29 1.49 2.55
N ASP A 167 12.95 0.67 1.58
CA ASP A 167 13.30 -0.75 1.56
C ASP A 167 14.61 -0.91 0.77
N TYR A 168 15.63 -1.52 1.38
CA TYR A 168 16.95 -1.58 0.77
C TYR A 168 17.74 -2.83 1.16
N SER A 169 18.71 -3.14 0.32
CA SER A 169 19.75 -4.13 0.59
C SER A 169 21.12 -3.49 0.41
N ILE A 170 22.04 -3.82 1.30
CA ILE A 170 23.45 -3.50 1.18
C ILE A 170 24.21 -4.79 0.87
N ILE A 171 25.10 -4.76 -0.10
CA ILE A 171 25.69 -5.97 -0.70
C ILE A 171 27.20 -5.95 -0.51
N THR A 172 27.79 -7.06 -0.05
CA THR A 172 29.24 -7.27 0.00
C THR A 172 29.80 -7.62 -1.37
N LYS A 173 31.12 -7.54 -1.54
CA LYS A 173 31.82 -8.00 -2.75
C LYS A 173 31.52 -9.47 -3.07
N ASP A 174 31.39 -10.31 -2.06
CA ASP A 174 31.09 -11.74 -2.18
C ASP A 174 29.58 -12.05 -2.31
N LYS A 175 28.76 -11.03 -2.64
CA LYS A 175 27.32 -11.14 -2.86
C LYS A 175 26.49 -11.57 -1.64
N LYS A 176 27.04 -11.49 -0.45
CA LYS A 176 26.25 -11.54 0.78
C LYS A 176 25.54 -10.22 0.97
N MET A 177 24.36 -10.20 1.60
CA MET A 177 23.58 -8.97 1.73
C MET A 177 22.90 -8.83 3.08
N VAL A 178 22.71 -7.59 3.48
CA VAL A 178 21.87 -7.17 4.60
C VAL A 178 20.65 -6.48 4.00
N LYS A 179 19.47 -7.02 4.24
CA LYS A 179 18.20 -6.37 3.91
C LYS A 179 17.68 -5.65 5.15
N ASP A 180 17.20 -4.42 4.96
CA ASP A 180 16.61 -3.62 6.04
C ASP A 180 15.55 -2.68 5.47
N CYS A 181 14.69 -2.13 6.34
CA CYS A 181 13.63 -1.20 5.96
C CYS A 181 13.54 -0.07 7.00
N PHE A 182 13.63 1.18 6.54
CA PHE A 182 13.40 2.36 7.37
C PHE A 182 12.11 3.03 6.92
N ALA A 183 11.10 3.03 7.79
CA ALA A 183 9.77 3.53 7.45
C ALA A 183 9.15 4.28 8.62
N GLY A 184 8.22 5.18 8.32
CA GLY A 184 7.54 5.96 9.34
C GLY A 184 6.61 7.02 8.76
N THR A 185 6.09 7.84 9.66
CA THR A 185 5.23 9.00 9.34
C THR A 185 5.88 10.34 9.67
N HIS A 186 6.95 10.33 10.45
CA HIS A 186 7.70 11.52 10.84
C HIS A 186 9.17 11.31 10.51
N TRP A 187 9.70 12.12 9.60
CA TRP A 187 11.10 12.07 9.24
C TRP A 187 11.99 12.59 10.35
N ASN A 188 13.05 11.82 10.67
CA ASN A 188 14.13 12.23 11.54
C ASN A 188 15.47 11.87 10.88
N GLN A 189 16.23 12.88 10.50
CA GLN A 189 17.51 12.71 9.80
C GLN A 189 18.52 11.90 10.60
N SER A 190 18.67 12.20 11.90
CA SER A 190 19.64 11.50 12.76
C SER A 190 19.27 10.04 12.97
N GLU A 191 17.98 9.71 13.09
CA GLU A 191 17.52 8.32 13.18
C GLU A 191 17.81 7.56 11.88
N TYR A 192 17.54 8.17 10.73
CA TYR A 192 17.86 7.60 9.44
C TYR A 192 19.35 7.32 9.28
N GLU A 193 20.23 8.28 9.58
CA GLU A 193 21.67 8.13 9.49
C GLU A 193 22.18 7.02 10.42
N ASN A 194 21.69 6.96 11.64
CA ASN A 194 22.00 5.91 12.61
C ASN A 194 21.54 4.53 12.11
N TYR A 195 20.36 4.48 11.47
CA TYR A 195 19.81 3.25 10.93
C TYR A 195 20.69 2.69 9.79
N ILE A 196 21.06 3.52 8.82
CA ILE A 196 21.98 3.15 7.73
C ILE A 196 23.37 2.76 8.28
N SER A 197 23.89 3.50 9.27
CA SER A 197 25.16 3.16 9.94
C SER A 197 25.09 1.79 10.60
N SER A 198 23.98 1.47 11.27
CA SER A 198 23.77 0.14 11.86
C SER A 198 23.77 -0.97 10.82
N SER A 199 23.14 -0.75 9.67
CA SER A 199 23.14 -1.72 8.57
C SER A 199 24.52 -1.91 7.95
N LYS A 200 25.33 -0.85 7.86
CA LYS A 200 26.75 -0.95 7.45
C LYS A 200 27.57 -1.82 8.41
N LYS A 201 27.36 -1.67 9.74
CA LYS A 201 28.00 -2.53 10.74
C LYS A 201 27.57 -4.00 10.62
N LYS A 202 26.29 -4.24 10.31
CA LYS A 202 25.81 -5.62 10.01
C LYS A 202 26.50 -6.18 8.77
N LEU A 203 26.76 -5.34 7.75
CA LEU A 203 27.47 -5.76 6.53
C LEU A 203 28.90 -6.23 6.83
N GLU A 204 29.62 -5.53 7.71
CA GLU A 204 30.96 -5.95 8.18
C GLU A 204 30.91 -7.33 8.85
N LEU A 205 29.84 -7.64 9.59
CA LEU A 205 29.65 -8.97 10.18
C LEU A 205 29.38 -10.05 9.09
N MET A 206 28.71 -9.70 7.99
CA MET A 206 28.46 -10.62 6.88
C MET A 206 29.74 -10.97 6.09
N GLU A 207 30.79 -10.15 6.15
CA GLU A 207 32.09 -10.45 5.52
C GLU A 207 32.85 -11.55 6.24
N LYS A 208 32.51 -11.87 7.50
CA LYS A 208 33.11 -12.94 8.26
C LYS A 208 32.83 -14.31 7.63
N GLU A 209 33.69 -15.28 7.93
CA GLU A 209 33.52 -16.66 7.49
C GLU A 209 32.20 -17.24 8.01
N SER A 210 31.49 -17.96 7.12
CA SER A 210 30.21 -18.59 7.49
C SER A 210 30.42 -19.82 8.34
N ILE A 211 29.67 -19.95 9.41
CA ILE A 211 29.64 -21.12 10.28
C ILE A 211 28.40 -21.97 9.98
N LYS A 212 28.55 -23.30 10.04
CA LYS A 212 27.41 -24.22 9.95
C LYS A 212 26.81 -24.43 11.34
N ILE A 213 25.52 -24.14 11.47
CA ILE A 213 24.75 -24.42 12.67
C ILE A 213 24.26 -25.88 12.61
N LYS A 214 24.45 -26.65 13.70
CA LYS A 214 23.93 -28.04 13.79
C LYS A 214 22.40 -28.01 13.85
N PRO A 215 21.69 -29.03 13.28
CA PRO A 215 20.26 -29.16 13.50
C PRO A 215 19.91 -29.18 15.00
N GLY A 216 18.89 -28.39 15.40
CA GLY A 216 18.51 -28.28 16.80
C GLY A 216 17.43 -27.25 17.03
N LYS A 217 17.04 -27.06 18.30
CA LYS A 217 16.12 -25.99 18.71
C LYS A 217 16.92 -24.78 19.14
N TYR A 218 16.61 -23.63 18.57
CA TYR A 218 17.26 -22.36 18.86
C TYR A 218 16.24 -21.29 19.22
N LYS A 219 16.58 -20.45 20.20
CA LYS A 219 15.83 -19.22 20.44
C LYS A 219 16.27 -18.18 19.42
N ALA A 220 15.34 -17.69 18.63
CA ALA A 220 15.61 -16.71 17.57
C ALA A 220 14.75 -15.46 17.75
N TYR A 221 15.30 -14.31 17.39
CA TYR A 221 14.56 -13.07 17.16
C TYR A 221 14.56 -12.79 15.67
N ILE A 222 13.35 -12.70 15.08
CA ILE A 222 13.18 -12.36 13.68
C ILE A 222 12.73 -10.90 13.62
N ALA A 223 13.58 -10.04 13.05
CA ALA A 223 13.27 -8.62 12.88
C ALA A 223 12.12 -8.41 11.88
N PRO A 224 11.40 -7.26 11.89
CA PRO A 224 10.29 -7.00 10.98
C PRO A 224 10.61 -7.23 9.51
N ALA A 225 11.79 -6.83 9.03
CA ALA A 225 12.23 -7.07 7.66
C ALA A 225 12.47 -8.55 7.30
N GLY A 226 12.44 -9.45 8.27
CA GLY A 226 12.56 -10.90 8.08
C GLY A 226 11.24 -11.64 8.21
N VAL A 227 10.14 -10.94 8.52
CA VAL A 227 8.79 -11.50 8.69
C VAL A 227 7.92 -11.28 7.46
N SER A 228 8.26 -10.29 6.64
CA SER A 228 7.52 -9.88 5.43
C SER A 228 7.76 -10.79 4.23
#